data_273905ba983f8da9f57a158f5138bb32
#
_entry.id   273905ba983f8da9f57a158f5138bb32
#
_cell.length_a   1.000
_cell.length_b   1.000
_cell.length_c   1.000
_cell.angle_alpha   90.00
_cell.angle_beta   90.00
_cell.angle_gamma   90.00
#
_symmetry.space_group_name_H-M   'P 1'
#
loop_
_entity.id
_entity.type
_entity.pdbx_description
1 polymer ?
#
loop_
_entity_poly.entity_id
_entity_poly.type
_entity_poly.pdbx_seq_one_letter_code
_entity_poly.pdbx_strand_id
1 'polypeptide(L)'
;MKTFETNSYEETVSLAQRIAEELPKGTVIAYIGGLGMGKTAFTTGLVKGLGIRADVSSPTFAICNTYIGKNDTLHHFDMYRVDGWDDLYSTGFFDFLETDDYIAVEWSENIYGALPDDTLIVEIEKSGENARCFKIYKKSEEEK
;
A
#
# COMPACT_ATOMS: atom_id res chain seq x y z
N MET A 1 -12.22 7.25 9.82
CA MET A 1 -11.49 7.85 8.69
C MET A 1 -10.64 9.01 9.17
N LYS A 2 -9.40 9.04 8.76
CA LYS A 2 -8.50 10.17 9.03
C LYS A 2 -8.04 10.79 7.72
N THR A 3 -7.91 12.11 7.73
CA THR A 3 -7.48 12.86 6.55
C THR A 3 -6.17 13.58 6.86
N PHE A 4 -5.21 13.47 5.95
CA PHE A 4 -3.90 14.12 6.08
C PHE A 4 -3.58 14.85 4.79
N GLU A 5 -2.82 15.93 4.92
CA GLU A 5 -2.29 16.65 3.77
C GLU A 5 -0.78 16.74 3.89
N THR A 6 -0.09 16.50 2.78
CA THR A 6 1.37 16.68 2.71
C THR A 6 1.69 17.61 1.56
N ASN A 7 2.80 18.33 1.68
CA ASN A 7 3.20 19.35 0.71
C ASN A 7 4.52 19.01 0.02
N SER A 8 5.09 17.84 0.30
CA SER A 8 6.34 17.41 -0.32
C SER A 8 6.45 15.89 -0.28
N TYR A 9 7.35 15.37 -1.10
CA TYR A 9 7.71 13.95 -1.08
C TYR A 9 8.15 13.53 0.34
N GLU A 10 9.01 14.34 0.95
CA GLU A 10 9.56 14.03 2.28
C GLU A 10 8.48 14.00 3.35
N GLU A 11 7.49 14.88 3.26
CA GLU A 11 6.36 14.89 4.20
C GLU A 11 5.50 13.62 4.04
N THR A 12 5.30 13.17 2.81
CA THR A 12 4.56 11.93 2.56
C THR A 12 5.30 10.73 3.13
N VAL A 13 6.61 10.66 2.91
CA VAL A 13 7.45 9.59 3.46
C VAL A 13 7.35 9.59 5.00
N SER A 14 7.46 10.75 5.62
CA SER A 14 7.37 10.86 7.08
C SER A 14 6.01 10.43 7.62
N LEU A 15 4.94 10.81 6.94
CA LEU A 15 3.57 10.40 7.33
C LEU A 15 3.44 8.89 7.30
N ALA A 16 3.85 8.27 6.20
CA ALA A 16 3.74 6.82 6.04
C ALA A 16 4.63 6.07 7.03
N GLN A 17 5.81 6.61 7.33
CA GLN A 17 6.71 6.01 8.31
C GLN A 17 6.06 5.94 9.68
N ARG A 18 5.41 7.03 10.12
CA ARG A 18 4.72 7.07 11.41
C ARG A 18 3.54 6.10 11.44
N ILE A 19 2.81 6.01 10.35
CA ILE A 19 1.68 5.08 10.25
C ILE A 19 2.18 3.64 10.35
N ALA A 20 3.26 3.30 9.64
CA ALA A 20 3.81 1.95 9.64
C ALA A 20 4.23 1.48 11.03
N GLU A 21 4.76 2.38 11.85
CA GLU A 21 5.21 2.05 13.20
C GLU A 21 4.08 1.56 14.11
N GLU A 22 2.84 1.86 13.77
CA GLU A 22 1.67 1.50 14.56
C GLU A 22 0.83 0.38 13.93
N LEU A 23 1.21 -0.14 12.77
CA LEU A 23 0.42 -1.16 12.08
C LEU A 23 0.66 -2.55 12.67
N PRO A 24 -0.41 -3.32 12.90
CA PRO A 24 -0.27 -4.74 13.28
C PRO A 24 0.43 -5.53 12.18
N LYS A 25 1.16 -6.56 12.56
CA LYS A 25 1.77 -7.48 11.60
C LYS A 25 0.70 -8.08 10.69
N GLY A 26 1.06 -8.24 9.42
CA GLY A 26 0.15 -8.80 8.43
C GLY A 26 -0.85 -7.82 7.86
N THR A 27 -0.73 -6.52 8.17
CA THR A 27 -1.64 -5.52 7.62
C THR A 27 -1.51 -5.44 6.11
N VAL A 28 -2.65 -5.43 5.43
CA VAL A 28 -2.73 -5.16 3.99
C VAL A 28 -3.03 -3.68 3.81
N ILE A 29 -2.26 -3.00 2.99
CA ILE A 29 -2.45 -1.59 2.64
C ILE A 29 -2.86 -1.53 1.17
N ALA A 30 -4.03 -0.96 0.88
CA ALA A 30 -4.54 -0.86 -0.47
C ALA A 30 -4.64 0.60 -0.90
N TYR A 31 -3.98 0.94 -2.00
CA TYR A 31 -4.01 2.29 -2.54
C TYR A 31 -5.17 2.46 -3.49
N ILE A 32 -5.88 3.57 -3.36
CA ILE A 32 -6.92 4.00 -4.28
C ILE A 32 -6.61 5.41 -4.73
N GLY A 33 -6.79 5.67 -6.01
CA GLY A 33 -6.59 7.00 -6.55
C GLY A 33 -5.66 7.01 -7.73
N GLY A 34 -5.52 8.21 -8.27
CA GLY A 34 -4.87 8.41 -9.54
C GLY A 34 -3.40 8.09 -9.57
N LEU A 35 -2.89 8.27 -10.74
CA LEU A 35 -1.50 8.07 -11.09
C LEU A 35 -0.61 8.86 -10.17
N GLY A 36 0.42 8.23 -9.71
CA GLY A 36 1.39 9.05 -9.34
C GLY A 36 2.34 8.79 -8.21
N MET A 37 3.11 9.79 -7.98
CA MET A 37 4.24 9.81 -7.08
C MET A 37 3.87 9.62 -5.61
N GLY A 38 2.60 9.79 -5.26
CA GLY A 38 2.15 9.62 -3.88
C GLY A 38 2.24 8.19 -3.39
N LYS A 39 1.96 7.22 -4.26
CA LYS A 39 1.99 5.79 -3.89
C LYS A 39 3.42 5.34 -3.59
N THR A 40 4.37 5.73 -4.43
CA THR A 40 5.79 5.37 -4.23
C THR A 40 6.34 6.03 -2.98
N ALA A 41 6.05 7.30 -2.76
CA ALA A 41 6.48 8.01 -1.56
C ALA A 41 5.91 7.36 -0.29
N PHE A 42 4.62 7.02 -0.33
CA PHE A 42 3.97 6.39 0.81
C PHE A 42 4.59 5.00 1.09
N THR A 43 4.79 4.20 0.04
CA THR A 43 5.42 2.88 0.20
C THR A 43 6.85 3.00 0.73
N THR A 44 7.59 4.01 0.28
CA THR A 44 8.95 4.29 0.80
C THR A 44 8.89 4.54 2.31
N GLY A 45 7.90 5.30 2.76
CA GLY A 45 7.71 5.56 4.19
C GLY A 45 7.34 4.30 4.97
N LEU A 46 6.45 3.47 4.40
CA LEU A 46 6.09 2.19 5.03
C LEU A 46 7.33 1.32 5.23
N VAL A 47 8.15 1.18 4.20
CA VAL A 47 9.37 0.38 4.24
C VAL A 47 10.30 0.89 5.34
N LYS A 48 10.49 2.21 5.42
CA LYS A 48 11.32 2.81 6.47
C LYS A 48 10.75 2.55 7.87
N GLY A 49 9.44 2.74 8.03
CA GLY A 49 8.79 2.55 9.33
C GLY A 49 8.83 1.10 9.81
N LEU A 50 8.91 0.16 8.89
CA LEU A 50 9.05 -1.26 9.20
C LEU A 50 10.50 -1.67 9.44
N GLY A 51 11.44 -0.72 9.36
CA GLY A 51 12.85 -1.02 9.57
C GLY A 51 13.53 -1.73 8.41
N ILE A 52 12.95 -1.65 7.22
CA ILE A 52 13.49 -2.29 6.03
C ILE A 52 14.37 -1.28 5.28
N ARG A 53 15.56 -1.70 4.93
CA ARG A 53 16.48 -0.89 4.13
C ARG A 53 16.41 -1.33 2.68
N ALA A 54 15.66 -0.60 1.88
CA ALA A 54 15.49 -0.90 0.46
C ALA A 54 15.06 0.35 -0.29
N ASP A 55 15.46 0.43 -1.55
CA ASP A 55 14.96 1.45 -2.44
C ASP A 55 13.65 0.95 -3.05
N VAL A 56 12.60 1.72 -2.88
CA VAL A 56 11.27 1.35 -3.36
C VAL A 56 11.08 1.83 -4.78
N SER A 57 10.63 0.91 -5.64
CA SER A 57 10.20 1.23 -6.99
C SER A 57 8.83 0.61 -7.24
N SER A 58 8.09 1.17 -8.21
CA SER A 58 6.82 0.59 -8.60
C SER A 58 7.07 -0.75 -9.30
N PRO A 59 6.29 -1.81 -8.98
CA PRO A 59 6.46 -3.12 -9.64
C PRO A 59 5.83 -3.13 -11.04
N THR A 60 6.42 -2.36 -11.95
CA THR A 60 5.85 -2.10 -13.27
C THR A 60 5.83 -3.32 -14.17
N PHE A 61 6.89 -4.11 -14.15
CA PHE A 61 7.03 -5.30 -14.99
C PHE A 61 6.87 -6.60 -14.22
N ALA A 62 7.24 -6.59 -12.96
CA ALA A 62 6.97 -7.69 -12.04
C ALA A 62 5.67 -7.37 -11.31
N ILE A 63 4.81 -8.37 -11.11
CA ILE A 63 3.55 -8.16 -10.37
C ILE A 63 3.82 -7.82 -8.92
N CYS A 64 4.93 -8.28 -8.38
CA CYS A 64 5.27 -8.08 -6.97
C CYS A 64 6.76 -7.82 -6.77
N ASN A 65 7.07 -6.79 -5.97
CA ASN A 65 8.40 -6.58 -5.42
C ASN A 65 8.36 -6.93 -3.94
N THR A 66 9.32 -7.68 -3.45
CA THR A 66 9.41 -8.06 -2.04
C THR A 66 10.60 -7.37 -1.39
N TYR A 67 10.34 -6.68 -0.28
CA TYR A 67 11.36 -5.97 0.50
C TYR A 67 11.51 -6.67 1.84
N ILE A 68 12.69 -7.24 2.08
CA ILE A 68 12.96 -8.05 3.27
C ILE A 68 13.80 -7.27 4.26
N GLY A 69 13.28 -7.11 5.47
CA GLY A 69 14.00 -6.51 6.57
C GLY A 69 14.40 -7.57 7.59
N LYS A 70 14.98 -7.09 8.70
CA LYS A 70 15.44 -7.97 9.76
C LYS A 70 14.28 -8.65 10.48
N ASN A 71 13.21 -7.92 10.72
CA ASN A 71 12.05 -8.43 11.49
C ASN A 71 10.77 -8.51 10.66
N ASP A 72 10.68 -7.74 9.59
CA ASP A 72 9.45 -7.62 8.81
C ASP A 72 9.75 -7.70 7.33
N THR A 73 8.75 -8.12 6.56
CA THR A 73 8.80 -8.20 5.10
C THR A 73 7.56 -7.53 4.54
N LEU A 74 7.73 -6.79 3.45
CA LEU A 74 6.63 -6.15 2.73
C LEU A 74 6.61 -6.64 1.30
N HIS A 75 5.45 -7.11 0.85
CA HIS A 75 5.20 -7.48 -0.54
C HIS A 75 4.41 -6.35 -1.21
N HIS A 76 4.98 -5.76 -2.25
CA HIS A 76 4.39 -4.64 -2.97
C HIS A 76 3.87 -5.11 -4.31
N PHE A 77 2.55 -5.18 -4.45
CA PHE A 77 1.86 -5.67 -5.64
C PHE A 77 1.35 -4.55 -6.53
N ASP A 78 1.37 -4.80 -7.84
CA ASP A 78 0.67 -4.00 -8.83
C ASP A 78 -0.35 -4.91 -9.52
N MET A 79 -1.62 -4.64 -9.29
CA MET A 79 -2.73 -5.45 -9.80
C MET A 79 -3.34 -4.90 -11.10
N TYR A 80 -2.63 -4.02 -11.79
CA TYR A 80 -3.14 -3.40 -13.01
C TYR A 80 -3.57 -4.41 -14.07
N ARG A 81 -2.79 -5.47 -14.23
CA ARG A 81 -3.03 -6.49 -15.25
C ARG A 81 -3.81 -7.71 -14.77
N VAL A 82 -4.24 -7.68 -13.51
CA VAL A 82 -5.01 -8.80 -12.97
C VAL A 82 -6.44 -8.70 -13.46
N ASP A 83 -6.90 -9.77 -14.10
CA ASP A 83 -8.25 -9.85 -14.69
C ASP A 83 -8.88 -11.16 -14.23
N GLY A 84 -9.58 -11.12 -13.11
CA GLY A 84 -10.28 -12.26 -12.57
C GLY A 84 -9.50 -13.06 -11.55
N TRP A 85 -10.18 -14.06 -10.99
CA TRP A 85 -9.68 -14.85 -9.88
C TRP A 85 -8.45 -15.70 -10.22
N ASP A 86 -8.43 -16.27 -11.42
CA ASP A 86 -7.31 -17.13 -11.84
C ASP A 86 -6.01 -16.35 -11.90
N ASP A 87 -6.07 -15.14 -12.46
CA ASP A 87 -4.90 -14.26 -12.50
C ASP A 87 -4.45 -13.90 -11.11
N LEU A 88 -5.40 -13.60 -10.22
CA LEU A 88 -5.08 -13.21 -8.85
C LEU A 88 -4.41 -14.37 -8.10
N TYR A 89 -4.93 -15.59 -8.25
CA TYR A 89 -4.32 -16.76 -7.63
C TYR A 89 -2.87 -16.94 -8.05
N SER A 90 -2.57 -16.71 -9.33
CA SER A 90 -1.21 -16.92 -9.84
C SER A 90 -0.21 -15.87 -9.38
N THR A 91 -0.66 -14.75 -8.80
CA THR A 91 0.25 -13.72 -8.27
C THR A 91 0.91 -14.13 -6.96
N GLY A 92 0.35 -15.10 -6.23
CA GLY A 92 0.80 -15.44 -4.89
C GLY A 92 0.15 -14.62 -3.78
N PHE A 93 -0.75 -13.69 -4.13
CA PHE A 93 -1.37 -12.80 -3.16
C PHE A 93 -2.05 -13.55 -2.01
N PHE A 94 -2.82 -14.59 -2.31
CA PHE A 94 -3.53 -15.35 -1.29
C PHE A 94 -2.58 -16.09 -0.35
N ASP A 95 -1.45 -16.58 -0.88
CA ASP A 95 -0.45 -17.26 -0.05
C ASP A 95 0.17 -16.28 0.94
N PHE A 96 0.45 -15.05 0.52
CA PHE A 96 1.03 -14.05 1.41
C PHE A 96 0.03 -13.56 2.46
N LEU A 97 -1.27 -13.61 2.18
CA LEU A 97 -2.29 -13.26 3.17
C LEU A 97 -2.26 -14.18 4.40
N GLU A 98 -1.74 -15.38 4.24
CA GLU A 98 -1.63 -16.37 5.34
C GLU A 98 -0.36 -16.19 6.16
N THR A 99 0.48 -15.23 5.78
CA THR A 99 1.70 -14.93 6.53
C THR A 99 1.49 -13.70 7.41
N ASP A 100 2.49 -13.38 8.23
CA ASP A 100 2.49 -12.15 9.01
C ASP A 100 3.19 -11.01 8.25
N ASP A 101 3.48 -11.20 6.97
CA ASP A 101 4.11 -10.19 6.16
C ASP A 101 3.12 -9.08 5.79
N TYR A 102 3.64 -7.88 5.63
CA TYR A 102 2.84 -6.74 5.17
C TYR A 102 2.67 -6.80 3.66
N ILE A 103 1.53 -6.33 3.18
CA ILE A 103 1.22 -6.30 1.75
C ILE A 103 0.75 -4.89 1.39
N ALA A 104 1.35 -4.29 0.36
CA ALA A 104 0.89 -3.03 -0.20
C ALA A 104 0.43 -3.30 -1.63
N VAL A 105 -0.75 -2.80 -1.99
CA VAL A 105 -1.38 -3.13 -3.27
C VAL A 105 -1.71 -1.86 -4.05
N GLU A 106 -1.14 -1.73 -5.25
CA GLU A 106 -1.53 -0.71 -6.23
C GLU A 106 -2.57 -1.31 -7.17
N TRP A 107 -3.46 -0.48 -7.69
CA TRP A 107 -4.60 -0.91 -8.51
C TRP A 107 -5.48 -1.90 -7.75
N SER A 108 -5.68 -1.61 -6.47
CA SER A 108 -6.45 -2.47 -5.57
C SER A 108 -7.92 -2.57 -5.97
N GLU A 109 -8.41 -1.60 -6.74
CA GLU A 109 -9.78 -1.62 -7.28
C GLU A 109 -10.06 -2.90 -8.06
N ASN A 110 -9.04 -3.42 -8.75
CA ASN A 110 -9.19 -4.65 -9.55
C ASN A 110 -9.40 -5.90 -8.71
N ILE A 111 -9.03 -5.85 -7.43
CA ILE A 111 -9.14 -6.99 -6.53
C ILE A 111 -9.86 -6.65 -5.22
N TYR A 112 -10.64 -5.59 -5.22
CA TYR A 112 -11.23 -5.05 -3.98
C TYR A 112 -11.98 -6.11 -3.18
N GLY A 113 -12.75 -6.98 -3.86
CA GLY A 113 -13.50 -8.05 -3.20
C GLY A 113 -12.64 -9.10 -2.52
N ALA A 114 -11.36 -9.20 -2.88
CA ALA A 114 -10.44 -10.15 -2.26
C ALA A 114 -9.72 -9.57 -1.05
N LEU A 115 -9.82 -8.27 -0.81
CA LEU A 115 -9.13 -7.62 0.31
C LEU A 115 -9.80 -7.95 1.64
N PRO A 116 -9.02 -8.29 2.69
CA PRO A 116 -9.59 -8.50 4.03
C PRO A 116 -10.32 -7.27 4.55
N ASP A 117 -11.24 -7.48 5.49
CA ASP A 117 -12.02 -6.38 6.07
C ASP A 117 -11.19 -5.39 6.87
N ASP A 118 -10.07 -5.82 7.41
CA ASP A 118 -9.15 -4.96 8.17
C ASP A 118 -8.09 -4.29 7.29
N THR A 119 -8.20 -4.41 5.98
CA THR A 119 -7.30 -3.73 5.04
C THR A 119 -7.33 -2.22 5.29
N LEU A 120 -6.15 -1.63 5.35
CA LEU A 120 -6.01 -0.18 5.47
C LEU A 120 -6.12 0.41 4.06
N ILE A 121 -7.19 1.16 3.83
CA ILE A 121 -7.40 1.83 2.55
C ILE A 121 -6.73 3.20 2.60
N VAL A 122 -5.93 3.50 1.60
CA VAL A 122 -5.23 4.78 1.48
C VAL A 122 -5.64 5.41 0.15
N GLU A 123 -6.57 6.37 0.22
CA GLU A 123 -6.99 7.12 -0.95
C GLU A 123 -6.08 8.32 -1.09
N ILE A 124 -5.53 8.51 -2.28
CA ILE A 124 -4.57 9.57 -2.55
C ILE A 124 -5.11 10.47 -3.65
N GLU A 125 -5.15 11.77 -3.37
CA GLU A 125 -5.55 12.78 -4.35
C GLU A 125 -4.48 13.87 -4.43
N LYS A 126 -4.28 14.38 -5.64
CA LYS A 126 -3.41 15.54 -5.84
C LYS A 126 -4.20 16.78 -5.45
N SER A 127 -3.70 17.55 -4.48
CA SER A 127 -4.35 18.77 -4.00
C SER A 127 -3.61 20.05 -4.39
N GLY A 128 -2.45 19.90 -5.03
CA GLY A 128 -1.63 21.01 -5.53
C GLY A 128 -0.47 20.43 -6.30
N GLU A 129 0.45 21.27 -6.77
CA GLU A 129 1.58 20.81 -7.58
C GLU A 129 2.41 19.75 -6.84
N ASN A 130 2.74 20.05 -5.58
CA ASN A 130 3.50 19.14 -4.71
C ASN A 130 2.67 18.63 -3.55
N ALA A 131 1.42 19.01 -3.48
CA ALA A 131 0.55 18.66 -2.34
C ALA A 131 -0.29 17.43 -2.64
N ARG A 132 -0.50 16.62 -1.61
CA ARG A 132 -1.31 15.41 -1.68
C ARG A 132 -2.24 15.34 -0.48
N CYS A 133 -3.44 14.84 -0.71
CA CYS A 133 -4.42 14.60 0.33
C CYS A 133 -4.60 13.09 0.46
N PHE A 134 -4.54 12.60 1.69
CA PHE A 134 -4.69 11.18 2.01
C PHE A 134 -5.91 10.98 2.89
N LYS A 135 -6.80 10.08 2.46
CA LYS A 135 -7.90 9.61 3.30
C LYS A 135 -7.58 8.18 3.67
N ILE A 136 -7.47 7.92 4.96
CA ILE A 136 -7.01 6.62 5.47
C ILE A 136 -8.08 6.03 6.40
N TYR A 137 -8.53 4.82 6.09
CA TYR A 137 -9.58 4.14 6.85
C TYR A 137 -9.48 2.63 6.65
N LYS A 138 -10.11 1.86 7.52
CA LYS A 138 -10.21 0.42 7.31
C LYS A 138 -11.33 0.12 6.32
N LYS A 139 -11.16 -0.92 5.52
CA LYS A 139 -12.16 -1.33 4.54
C LYS A 139 -13.53 -1.52 5.18
N SER A 140 -13.58 -2.09 6.38
CA SER A 140 -14.83 -2.30 7.12
C SER A 140 -15.53 -1.01 7.53
N GLU A 141 -14.82 0.12 7.53
CA GLU A 141 -15.35 1.43 7.88
C GLU A 141 -15.88 2.20 6.67
N GLU A 142 -15.73 1.65 5.48
CA GLU A 142 -16.21 2.29 4.26
C GLU A 142 -17.72 2.37 4.27
N GLU A 143 -18.27 3.55 3.94
CA GLU A 143 -19.72 3.73 3.83
C GLU A 143 -20.25 2.96 2.63
N LYS A 144 -21.34 2.26 2.88
CA LYS A 144 -22.00 1.45 1.86
C LYS A 144 -23.09 2.22 1.15
#